data_16d5e226f79f6387450754393ccf004b
#
_entry.id   16d5e226f79f6387450754393ccf004b
#
_cell.length_a   1.000
_cell.length_b   1.000
_cell.length_c   1.000
_cell.angle_alpha   90.00
_cell.angle_beta   90.00
_cell.angle_gamma   90.00
#
_symmetry.space_group_name_H-M   'P 1'
#
loop_
_entity.id
_entity.type
_entity.pdbx_description
1 polymer ?
#
loop_
_entity_poly.entity_id
_entity_poly.type
_entity_poly.pdbx_seq_one_letter_code
_entity_poly.pdbx_strand_id
1 'polypeptide(L)'
;MNYVISIINPDSLDLLSAICEELSLPLSVILHGRGTAVQSMLDLLGIESTEKRVVLSIANEEKTKALFTAEKHRLHIGVPGHGIVIAVPVKSIGGGKAVAYLNGDSKLEKHAPTLNYAYELIVAIASEGSTDMVMNAARAAGARGGTVLHGKGTGAKDAPKFYNISIAEEKELVLIVAAADEKSGIMREILHKAGPGTAAGAIVFSLPTTEVAGFGLLEEN
;
A
#
# COMPACT_ATOMS: atom_id res chain seq x y z
N MET A 1 12.82 -6.77 -10.11
CA MET A 1 12.33 -5.40 -9.80
C MET A 1 11.09 -5.49 -8.97
N ASN A 2 10.98 -4.64 -7.96
CA ASN A 2 9.83 -4.54 -7.07
C ASN A 2 9.26 -3.12 -7.11
N TYR A 3 7.97 -3.03 -7.00
CA TYR A 3 7.24 -1.81 -6.68
C TYR A 3 7.11 -1.74 -5.16
N VAL A 4 7.84 -0.82 -4.55
CA VAL A 4 7.89 -0.68 -3.10
C VAL A 4 6.92 0.40 -2.66
N ILE A 5 6.09 0.07 -1.69
CA ILE A 5 5.08 0.93 -1.09
C ILE A 5 5.47 1.12 0.38
N SER A 6 6.00 2.27 0.73
CA SER A 6 6.33 2.64 2.11
C SER A 6 5.25 3.55 2.67
N ILE A 7 4.55 3.10 3.69
CA ILE A 7 3.48 3.83 4.38
C ILE A 7 4.01 4.26 5.73
N ILE A 8 4.25 5.55 5.89
CA ILE A 8 4.97 6.12 7.03
C ILE A 8 4.22 7.30 7.66
N ASN A 9 4.64 7.70 8.84
CA ASN A 9 4.18 8.95 9.45
C ASN A 9 4.74 10.17 8.69
N PRO A 10 4.04 11.31 8.67
CA PRO A 10 4.50 12.50 7.98
C PRO A 10 5.91 12.94 8.37
N ASP A 11 6.24 12.87 9.66
CA ASP A 11 7.54 13.30 10.21
C ASP A 11 8.72 12.43 9.77
N SER A 12 8.44 11.24 9.25
CA SER A 12 9.46 10.31 8.75
C SER A 12 9.81 10.54 7.27
N LEU A 13 9.12 11.46 6.59
CA LEU A 13 9.25 11.63 5.14
C LEU A 13 10.65 12.11 4.72
N ASP A 14 11.20 13.09 5.44
CA ASP A 14 12.52 13.64 5.10
C ASP A 14 13.61 12.58 5.27
N LEU A 15 13.50 11.75 6.32
CA LEU A 15 14.45 10.66 6.56
C LEU A 15 14.32 9.56 5.48
N LEU A 16 13.10 9.20 5.08
CA LEU A 16 12.90 8.25 3.99
C LEU A 16 13.42 8.80 2.65
N SER A 17 13.21 10.08 2.39
CA SER A 17 13.74 10.73 1.18
C SER A 17 15.26 10.66 1.14
N ALA A 18 15.93 10.94 2.25
CA ALA A 18 17.39 10.80 2.36
C ALA A 18 17.85 9.34 2.14
N ILE A 19 17.15 8.35 2.68
CA ILE A 19 17.43 6.93 2.42
C ILE A 19 17.30 6.61 0.92
N CYS A 20 16.25 7.10 0.27
CA CYS A 20 16.06 6.88 -1.16
C CYS A 20 17.19 7.49 -2.00
N GLU A 21 17.68 8.67 -1.63
CA GLU A 21 18.82 9.32 -2.27
C GLU A 21 20.11 8.51 -2.05
N GLU A 22 20.41 8.12 -0.82
CA GLU A 22 21.57 7.28 -0.46
C GLU A 22 21.62 5.98 -1.28
N LEU A 23 20.46 5.35 -1.48
CA LEU A 23 20.31 4.13 -2.26
C LEU A 23 20.22 4.39 -3.78
N SER A 24 20.28 5.65 -4.20
CA SER A 24 20.13 6.05 -5.60
C SER A 24 18.87 5.46 -6.23
N LEU A 25 17.73 5.60 -5.57
CA LEU A 25 16.44 5.22 -6.12
C LEU A 25 15.95 6.33 -7.05
N PRO A 26 15.82 6.04 -8.37
CA PRO A 26 15.64 7.10 -9.37
C PRO A 26 14.22 7.66 -9.43
N LEU A 27 13.26 6.99 -8.82
CA LEU A 27 11.85 7.38 -8.84
C LEU A 27 11.22 7.16 -7.48
N SER A 28 10.66 8.24 -6.92
CA SER A 28 9.79 8.20 -5.76
C SER A 28 8.59 9.11 -5.98
N VAL A 29 7.41 8.59 -5.72
CA VAL A 29 6.14 9.35 -5.77
C VAL A 29 5.53 9.36 -4.38
N ILE A 30 5.18 10.55 -3.89
CA ILE A 30 4.63 10.73 -2.55
C ILE A 30 3.14 11.03 -2.68
N LEU A 31 2.32 10.24 -1.98
CA LEU A 31 0.88 10.40 -1.89
C LEU A 31 0.46 10.67 -0.45
N HIS A 32 -0.63 11.39 -0.30
CA HIS A 32 -1.29 11.57 0.99
C HIS A 32 -2.22 10.40 1.26
N GLY A 33 -2.11 9.83 2.45
CA GLY A 33 -2.95 8.73 2.91
C GLY A 33 -3.41 8.93 4.33
N ARG A 34 -4.35 8.10 4.76
CA ARG A 34 -4.86 8.07 6.13
C ARG A 34 -4.92 6.63 6.62
N GLY A 35 -4.37 6.38 7.81
CA GLY A 35 -4.54 5.12 8.52
C GLY A 35 -5.98 4.94 8.99
N THR A 36 -6.41 3.71 9.10
CA THR A 36 -7.79 3.35 9.51
C THR A 36 -7.87 2.88 10.96
N ALA A 37 -6.84 3.11 11.78
CA ALA A 37 -6.88 2.76 13.20
C ALA A 37 -8.05 3.45 13.91
N VAL A 38 -8.75 2.71 14.77
CA VAL A 38 -9.83 3.27 15.58
C VAL A 38 -9.25 4.07 16.74
N GLN A 39 -10.01 5.06 17.25
CA GLN A 39 -9.52 5.98 18.29
C GLN A 39 -8.97 5.27 19.52
N SER A 40 -9.61 4.20 19.99
CA SER A 40 -9.14 3.42 21.14
C SER A 40 -7.75 2.79 20.93
N MET A 41 -7.40 2.43 19.70
CA MET A 41 -6.05 1.94 19.38
C MET A 41 -5.03 3.09 19.26
N LEU A 42 -5.45 4.24 18.75
CA LEU A 42 -4.60 5.43 18.69
C LEU A 42 -4.22 5.87 20.10
N ASP A 43 -5.21 5.94 21.01
CA ASP A 43 -5.00 6.31 22.41
C ASP A 43 -4.08 5.31 23.13
N LEU A 44 -4.26 4.00 22.87
CA LEU A 44 -3.43 2.95 23.46
C LEU A 44 -1.96 3.03 23.01
N LEU A 45 -1.73 3.42 21.76
CA LEU A 45 -0.40 3.51 21.16
C LEU A 45 0.21 4.92 21.26
N GLY A 46 -0.51 5.89 21.83
CA GLY A 46 -0.06 7.29 21.91
C GLY A 46 0.05 7.96 20.55
N ILE A 47 -0.76 7.56 19.56
CA ILE A 47 -0.72 8.09 18.20
C ILE A 47 -1.75 9.22 18.09
N GLU A 48 -1.29 10.44 17.84
CA GLU A 48 -2.14 11.63 17.76
C GLU A 48 -2.80 11.82 16.38
N SER A 49 -2.21 11.29 15.32
CA SER A 49 -2.70 11.50 13.95
C SER A 49 -2.78 10.21 13.15
N THR A 50 -3.84 10.09 12.35
CA THR A 50 -4.00 9.02 11.35
C THR A 50 -3.39 9.38 10.01
N GLU A 51 -2.88 10.60 9.82
CA GLU A 51 -2.22 10.99 8.58
C GLU A 51 -1.03 10.09 8.26
N LYS A 52 -0.90 9.73 6.98
CA LYS A 52 0.20 8.93 6.45
C LYS A 52 0.76 9.57 5.18
N ARG A 53 2.02 9.26 4.92
CA ARG A 53 2.63 9.46 3.59
C ARG A 53 2.84 8.09 2.99
N VAL A 54 2.39 7.94 1.75
CA VAL A 54 2.61 6.71 0.97
C VAL A 54 3.63 7.04 -0.10
N VAL A 55 4.83 6.49 0.06
CA VAL A 55 5.94 6.68 -0.86
C VAL A 55 6.04 5.46 -1.75
N LEU A 56 5.96 5.70 -3.05
CA LEU A 56 5.99 4.68 -4.08
C LEU A 56 7.32 4.75 -4.82
N SER A 57 8.07 3.67 -4.84
CA SER A 57 9.36 3.58 -5.53
C SER A 57 9.49 2.28 -6.32
N ILE A 58 10.45 2.26 -7.25
CA ILE A 58 10.81 1.06 -8.00
C ILE A 58 12.27 0.75 -7.71
N ALA A 59 12.54 -0.48 -7.28
CA ALA A 59 13.86 -0.93 -6.89
C ALA A 59 14.15 -2.34 -7.43
N ASN A 60 15.41 -2.65 -7.73
CA ASN A 60 15.84 -4.03 -7.95
C ASN A 60 15.86 -4.80 -6.62
N GLU A 61 16.14 -6.08 -6.64
CA GLU A 61 16.10 -6.94 -5.44
C GLU A 61 17.09 -6.47 -4.36
N GLU A 62 18.32 -6.12 -4.76
CA GLU A 62 19.36 -5.65 -3.84
C GLU A 62 18.95 -4.34 -3.14
N LYS A 63 18.51 -3.35 -3.92
CA LYS A 63 18.05 -2.07 -3.38
C LYS A 63 16.77 -2.22 -2.55
N THR A 64 15.88 -3.15 -2.91
CA THR A 64 14.71 -3.47 -2.10
C THR A 64 15.11 -3.95 -0.71
N LYS A 65 16.03 -4.93 -0.61
CA LYS A 65 16.54 -5.42 0.66
C LYS A 65 17.24 -4.33 1.47
N ALA A 66 18.05 -3.51 0.81
CA ALA A 66 18.71 -2.38 1.45
C ALA A 66 17.72 -1.34 2.00
N LEU A 67 16.68 -1.01 1.21
CA LEU A 67 15.61 -0.10 1.62
C LEU A 67 14.84 -0.64 2.83
N PHE A 68 14.43 -1.91 2.80
CA PHE A 68 13.75 -2.56 3.92
C PHE A 68 14.60 -2.55 5.20
N THR A 69 15.89 -2.86 5.07
CA THR A 69 16.84 -2.80 6.20
C THR A 69 16.95 -1.38 6.76
N ALA A 70 17.12 -0.39 5.90
CA ALA A 70 17.21 1.01 6.32
C ALA A 70 15.91 1.50 6.97
N GLU A 71 14.75 1.18 6.42
CA GLU A 71 13.47 1.55 7.01
C GLU A 71 13.23 0.86 8.37
N LYS A 72 13.54 -0.42 8.51
CA LYS A 72 13.45 -1.13 9.80
C LYS A 72 14.33 -0.46 10.86
N HIS A 73 15.57 -0.13 10.54
CA HIS A 73 16.52 0.41 11.52
C HIS A 73 16.36 1.91 11.78
N ARG A 74 16.12 2.71 10.76
CA ARG A 74 16.15 4.18 10.87
C ARG A 74 14.77 4.78 11.09
N LEU A 75 13.70 4.15 10.52
CA LEU A 75 12.31 4.57 10.69
C LEU A 75 11.58 3.71 11.73
N HIS A 76 12.24 2.70 12.27
CA HIS A 76 11.67 1.76 13.23
C HIS A 76 10.41 1.04 12.70
N ILE A 77 10.39 0.74 11.39
CA ILE A 77 9.32 -0.06 10.80
C ILE A 77 9.33 -1.45 11.45
N GLY A 78 8.21 -1.84 12.03
CA GLY A 78 8.07 -3.01 12.91
C GLY A 78 7.53 -2.63 14.29
N VAL A 79 7.80 -1.40 14.73
CA VAL A 79 7.15 -0.86 15.93
C VAL A 79 5.72 -0.44 15.57
N PRO A 80 4.69 -0.84 16.34
CA PRO A 80 3.31 -0.46 16.07
C PRO A 80 3.16 1.06 15.93
N GLY A 81 2.46 1.49 14.87
CA GLY A 81 2.22 2.90 14.58
C GLY A 81 3.29 3.59 13.73
N HIS A 82 4.50 3.05 13.59
CA HIS A 82 5.58 3.66 12.82
C HIS A 82 5.41 3.53 11.31
N GLY A 83 4.73 2.49 10.85
CA GLY A 83 4.44 2.31 9.43
C GLY A 83 4.52 0.87 8.97
N ILE A 84 4.42 0.71 7.66
CA ILE A 84 4.54 -0.59 6.98
C ILE A 84 5.21 -0.38 5.63
N VAL A 85 6.07 -1.29 5.23
CA VAL A 85 6.68 -1.33 3.91
C VAL A 85 6.36 -2.65 3.22
N ILE A 86 6.00 -2.58 1.95
CA ILE A 86 5.53 -3.71 1.15
C ILE A 86 6.25 -3.68 -0.19
N ALA A 87 6.78 -4.81 -0.63
CA ALA A 87 7.34 -4.97 -1.96
C ALA A 87 6.45 -5.89 -2.81
N VAL A 88 5.98 -5.37 -3.93
CA VAL A 88 5.16 -6.08 -4.92
C VAL A 88 5.99 -6.33 -6.17
N PRO A 89 6.05 -7.57 -6.69
CA PRO A 89 6.87 -7.89 -7.85
C PRO A 89 6.37 -7.20 -9.12
N VAL A 90 7.26 -6.55 -9.86
CA VAL A 90 6.99 -5.96 -11.17
C VAL A 90 7.24 -7.00 -12.24
N LYS A 91 6.21 -7.38 -12.99
CA LYS A 91 6.30 -8.39 -14.04
C LYS A 91 7.01 -7.87 -15.30
N SER A 92 6.78 -6.61 -15.66
CA SER A 92 7.37 -6.01 -16.86
C SER A 92 7.44 -4.50 -16.77
N ILE A 93 8.45 -3.92 -17.41
CA ILE A 93 8.67 -2.47 -17.48
C ILE A 93 8.70 -2.09 -18.95
N GLY A 94 7.96 -1.05 -19.32
CA GLY A 94 7.89 -0.55 -20.69
C GLY A 94 9.17 0.23 -21.08
N GLY A 95 9.80 -0.19 -22.19
CA GLY A 95 10.92 0.51 -22.80
C GLY A 95 12.30 0.24 -22.18
N GLY A 96 13.29 -0.07 -23.04
CA GLY A 96 14.65 -0.40 -22.59
C GLY A 96 15.37 0.76 -21.89
N LYS A 97 15.10 2.01 -22.30
CA LYS A 97 15.66 3.20 -21.63
C LYS A 97 15.13 3.38 -20.21
N ALA A 98 13.83 3.10 -19.99
CA ALA A 98 13.22 3.14 -18.64
C ALA A 98 13.80 2.06 -17.75
N VAL A 99 14.01 0.85 -18.28
CA VAL A 99 14.65 -0.26 -17.54
C VAL A 99 16.07 0.13 -17.13
N ALA A 100 16.88 0.68 -18.05
CA ALA A 100 18.25 1.12 -17.76
C ALA A 100 18.26 2.21 -16.69
N TYR A 101 17.38 3.19 -16.79
CA TYR A 101 17.24 4.28 -15.82
C TYR A 101 16.90 3.75 -14.40
N LEU A 102 15.94 2.84 -14.30
CA LEU A 102 15.50 2.29 -13.02
C LEU A 102 16.51 1.31 -12.39
N ASN A 103 17.30 0.62 -13.23
CA ASN A 103 18.27 -0.36 -12.78
C ASN A 103 19.65 0.24 -12.48
N GLY A 104 19.92 1.44 -12.98
CA GLY A 104 21.26 2.04 -12.92
C GLY A 104 22.27 1.16 -13.68
N ASP A 105 23.48 1.03 -13.14
CA ASP A 105 24.55 0.21 -13.72
C ASP A 105 24.41 -1.29 -13.42
N SER A 106 23.36 -1.71 -12.72
CA SER A 106 23.14 -3.11 -12.38
C SER A 106 22.73 -3.92 -13.60
N LYS A 107 23.28 -5.12 -13.77
CA LYS A 107 22.85 -6.04 -14.81
C LYS A 107 21.41 -6.52 -14.55
N LEU A 108 20.60 -6.55 -15.60
CA LEU A 108 19.25 -7.13 -15.53
C LEU A 108 19.32 -8.62 -15.17
N GLU A 109 18.95 -8.96 -13.97
CA GLU A 109 18.75 -10.36 -13.60
C GLU A 109 17.43 -10.86 -14.17
N LYS A 110 17.51 -11.93 -14.96
CA LYS A 110 16.34 -12.60 -15.55
C LYS A 110 15.76 -13.66 -14.61
N HIS A 111 15.68 -13.38 -13.32
CA HIS A 111 15.12 -14.33 -12.37
C HIS A 111 13.65 -14.00 -12.07
N ALA A 112 12.84 -15.07 -11.94
CA ALA A 112 11.50 -14.92 -11.40
C ALA A 112 11.62 -14.42 -9.94
N PRO A 113 10.78 -13.45 -9.52
CA PRO A 113 10.82 -12.97 -8.15
C PRO A 113 10.46 -14.09 -7.18
N THR A 114 11.16 -14.16 -6.05
CA THR A 114 10.75 -15.02 -4.94
C THR A 114 9.55 -14.36 -4.26
N LEU A 115 8.42 -15.05 -4.22
CA LEU A 115 7.21 -14.54 -3.58
C LEU A 115 7.26 -14.80 -2.07
N ASN A 116 6.74 -13.86 -1.30
CA ASN A 116 6.43 -14.06 0.11
C ASN A 116 5.04 -14.70 0.21
N TYR A 117 5.00 -15.94 0.68
CA TYR A 117 3.74 -16.68 0.82
C TYR A 117 3.05 -16.45 2.18
N ALA A 118 3.65 -15.67 3.07
CA ALA A 118 3.06 -15.37 4.38
C ALA A 118 2.03 -14.24 4.32
N TYR A 119 2.26 -13.24 3.45
CA TYR A 119 1.42 -12.05 3.39
C TYR A 119 1.07 -11.67 1.96
N GLU A 120 -0.10 -11.06 1.80
CA GLU A 120 -0.56 -10.46 0.54
C GLU A 120 -1.08 -9.05 0.76
N LEU A 121 -1.03 -8.23 -0.29
CA LEU A 121 -1.64 -6.90 -0.31
C LEU A 121 -3.03 -6.99 -0.92
N ILE A 122 -4.06 -6.77 -0.11
CA ILE A 122 -5.44 -6.60 -0.57
C ILE A 122 -5.65 -5.13 -0.94
N VAL A 123 -6.24 -4.90 -2.10
CA VAL A 123 -6.63 -3.58 -2.58
C VAL A 123 -8.14 -3.57 -2.77
N ALA A 124 -8.84 -2.68 -2.07
CA ALA A 124 -10.25 -2.42 -2.27
C ALA A 124 -10.45 -1.01 -2.83
N ILE A 125 -11.17 -0.90 -3.93
CA ILE A 125 -11.53 0.37 -4.57
C ILE A 125 -13.03 0.58 -4.38
N ALA A 126 -13.40 1.62 -3.65
CA ALA A 126 -14.78 1.91 -3.30
C ALA A 126 -15.17 3.37 -3.63
N SER A 127 -16.44 3.68 -3.56
CA SER A 127 -16.93 5.05 -3.65
C SER A 127 -16.48 5.86 -2.43
N GLU A 128 -16.29 7.16 -2.60
CA GLU A 128 -15.93 8.09 -1.51
C GLU A 128 -16.87 7.95 -0.31
N GLY A 129 -16.33 8.05 0.90
CA GLY A 129 -17.05 7.90 2.17
C GLY A 129 -17.38 6.46 2.56
N SER A 130 -16.86 5.47 1.82
CA SER A 130 -17.15 4.04 2.06
C SER A 130 -16.07 3.33 2.88
N THR A 131 -15.01 4.02 3.28
CA THR A 131 -13.90 3.45 4.05
C THR A 131 -14.37 2.66 5.26
N ASP A 132 -15.29 3.21 6.07
CA ASP A 132 -15.76 2.55 7.29
C ASP A 132 -16.52 1.26 6.99
N MET A 133 -17.32 1.24 5.92
CA MET A 133 -18.02 0.04 5.50
C MET A 133 -17.04 -1.07 5.10
N VAL A 134 -16.05 -0.71 4.26
CA VAL A 134 -14.98 -1.64 3.82
C VAL A 134 -14.16 -2.14 5.01
N MET A 135 -13.71 -1.23 5.88
CA MET A 135 -12.83 -1.59 6.98
C MET A 135 -13.53 -2.35 8.10
N ASN A 136 -14.81 -2.04 8.38
CA ASN A 136 -15.58 -2.81 9.36
C ASN A 136 -15.80 -4.25 8.86
N ALA A 137 -16.08 -4.43 7.56
CA ALA A 137 -16.15 -5.75 6.95
C ALA A 137 -14.80 -6.49 7.03
N ALA A 138 -13.71 -5.81 6.67
CA ALA A 138 -12.37 -6.38 6.71
C ALA A 138 -11.95 -6.80 8.13
N ARG A 139 -12.19 -5.95 9.13
CA ARG A 139 -11.85 -6.23 10.54
C ARG A 139 -12.65 -7.40 11.11
N ALA A 140 -13.93 -7.52 10.75
CA ALA A 140 -14.76 -8.65 11.15
C ALA A 140 -14.20 -9.99 10.67
N ALA A 141 -13.38 -10.00 9.63
CA ALA A 141 -12.71 -11.16 9.07
C ALA A 141 -11.19 -11.23 9.39
N GLY A 142 -10.71 -10.44 10.35
CA GLY A 142 -9.33 -10.54 10.86
C GLY A 142 -8.36 -9.46 10.39
N ALA A 143 -8.76 -8.53 9.50
CA ALA A 143 -7.86 -7.45 9.08
C ALA A 143 -7.48 -6.56 10.26
N ARG A 144 -6.18 -6.33 10.44
CA ARG A 144 -5.63 -5.53 11.55
C ARG A 144 -5.75 -4.03 11.32
N GLY A 145 -5.73 -3.61 10.06
CA GLY A 145 -5.84 -2.20 9.67
C GLY A 145 -5.65 -2.01 8.17
N GLY A 146 -5.71 -0.78 7.73
CA GLY A 146 -5.49 -0.42 6.34
C GLY A 146 -5.09 1.05 6.21
N THR A 147 -4.70 1.41 5.00
CA THR A 147 -4.39 2.81 4.62
C THR A 147 -5.27 3.20 3.46
N VAL A 148 -5.89 4.35 3.57
CA VAL A 148 -6.80 4.89 2.55
C VAL A 148 -6.08 5.98 1.76
N LEU A 149 -6.17 5.88 0.44
CA LEU A 149 -5.79 6.90 -0.52
C LEU A 149 -7.04 7.41 -1.22
N HIS A 150 -7.10 8.71 -1.46
CA HIS A 150 -8.19 9.33 -2.22
C HIS A 150 -7.76 9.55 -3.66
N GLY A 151 -8.68 9.35 -4.58
CA GLY A 151 -8.44 9.50 -6.00
C GLY A 151 -9.71 9.70 -6.80
N LYS A 152 -9.56 9.88 -8.11
CA LYS A 152 -10.69 10.05 -9.03
C LYS A 152 -10.80 8.85 -9.96
N GLY A 153 -12.00 8.30 -10.07
CA GLY A 153 -12.32 7.28 -11.06
C GLY A 153 -12.53 7.91 -12.45
N THR A 154 -11.94 7.30 -13.48
CA THR A 154 -11.99 7.85 -14.86
C THR A 154 -12.81 7.02 -15.84
N GLY A 155 -13.47 5.94 -15.39
CA GLY A 155 -14.03 4.91 -16.26
C GLY A 155 -15.56 4.82 -16.35
N ALA A 156 -16.31 5.66 -15.68
CA ALA A 156 -17.78 5.57 -15.73
C ALA A 156 -18.31 6.07 -17.08
N LYS A 157 -18.88 5.16 -17.90
CA LYS A 157 -19.55 5.51 -19.15
C LYS A 157 -20.73 6.48 -18.94
N ASP A 158 -21.33 6.44 -17.75
CA ASP A 158 -22.49 7.23 -17.35
C ASP A 158 -22.12 8.34 -16.35
N ALA A 159 -20.86 8.76 -16.31
CA ALA A 159 -20.45 9.87 -15.45
C ALA A 159 -21.30 11.12 -15.74
N PRO A 160 -21.84 11.78 -14.71
CA PRO A 160 -22.64 12.99 -14.91
C PRO A 160 -21.81 14.03 -15.66
N LYS A 161 -22.41 14.63 -16.69
CA LYS A 161 -21.80 15.69 -17.47
C LYS A 161 -22.38 17.02 -17.08
N PHE A 162 -21.52 17.95 -16.68
CA PHE A 162 -21.89 19.33 -16.49
C PHE A 162 -21.19 20.18 -17.56
N TYR A 163 -21.96 20.86 -18.41
CA TYR A 163 -21.45 21.59 -19.58
C TYR A 163 -20.47 20.77 -20.45
N ASN A 164 -20.79 19.51 -20.75
CA ASN A 164 -19.93 18.55 -21.47
C ASN A 164 -18.60 18.17 -20.79
N ILE A 165 -18.38 18.54 -19.53
CA ILE A 165 -17.28 18.10 -18.73
C ILE A 165 -17.72 16.87 -17.93
N SER A 166 -17.04 15.74 -18.10
CA SER A 166 -17.26 14.54 -17.29
C SER A 166 -16.79 14.81 -15.87
N ILE A 167 -17.69 14.70 -14.90
CA ILE A 167 -17.34 14.75 -13.48
C ILE A 167 -16.84 13.36 -13.10
N ALA A 168 -15.54 13.23 -12.85
CA ALA A 168 -14.97 11.99 -12.35
C ALA A 168 -15.45 11.74 -10.91
N GLU A 169 -15.94 10.54 -10.65
CA GLU A 169 -16.35 10.15 -9.30
C GLU A 169 -15.14 10.04 -8.38
N GLU A 170 -15.25 10.60 -7.18
CA GLU A 170 -14.24 10.40 -6.14
C GLU A 170 -14.26 8.94 -5.67
N LYS A 171 -13.06 8.39 -5.50
CA LYS A 171 -12.84 7.00 -5.10
C LYS A 171 -11.87 6.92 -3.93
N GLU A 172 -12.08 5.91 -3.11
CA GLU A 172 -11.17 5.53 -2.04
C GLU A 172 -10.46 4.22 -2.41
N LEU A 173 -9.14 4.22 -2.31
CA LEU A 173 -8.29 3.04 -2.39
C LEU A 173 -7.93 2.63 -0.98
N VAL A 174 -8.36 1.45 -0.55
CA VAL A 174 -8.01 0.89 0.76
C VAL A 174 -6.98 -0.20 0.56
N LEU A 175 -5.78 0.03 1.10
CA LEU A 175 -4.66 -0.90 1.10
C LEU A 175 -4.66 -1.67 2.42
N ILE A 176 -4.76 -2.99 2.38
CA ILE A 176 -4.79 -3.87 3.55
C ILE A 176 -3.73 -4.95 3.36
N VAL A 177 -2.77 -5.04 4.27
CA VAL A 177 -1.89 -6.21 4.35
C VAL A 177 -2.58 -7.27 5.19
N ALA A 178 -2.59 -8.49 4.70
CA ALA A 178 -3.22 -9.63 5.36
C ALA A 178 -2.32 -10.85 5.33
N ALA A 179 -2.42 -11.71 6.33
CA ALA A 179 -1.86 -13.04 6.26
C ALA A 179 -2.52 -13.83 5.12
N ALA A 180 -1.75 -14.65 4.44
CA ALA A 180 -2.20 -15.32 3.22
C ALA A 180 -3.38 -16.28 3.46
N ASP A 181 -3.47 -16.89 4.64
CA ASP A 181 -4.58 -17.74 5.08
C ASP A 181 -5.83 -16.93 5.42
N GLU A 182 -5.71 -15.70 5.93
CA GLU A 182 -6.83 -14.81 6.26
C GLU A 182 -7.39 -14.07 5.02
N LYS A 183 -6.55 -13.84 4.00
CA LYS A 183 -6.89 -13.03 2.82
C LYS A 183 -8.25 -13.36 2.20
N SER A 184 -8.52 -14.64 1.96
CA SER A 184 -9.75 -15.06 1.27
C SER A 184 -11.00 -14.79 2.10
N GLY A 185 -10.91 -14.89 3.43
CA GLY A 185 -11.96 -14.52 4.36
C GLY A 185 -12.24 -13.03 4.33
N ILE A 186 -11.19 -12.22 4.43
CA ILE A 186 -11.26 -10.75 4.40
C ILE A 186 -11.90 -10.27 3.08
N MET A 187 -11.42 -10.74 1.95
CA MET A 187 -11.95 -10.35 0.64
C MET A 187 -13.44 -10.72 0.48
N ARG A 188 -13.82 -11.90 0.95
CA ARG A 188 -15.23 -12.36 0.91
C ARG A 188 -16.14 -11.48 1.74
N GLU A 189 -15.72 -11.13 2.94
CA GLU A 189 -16.52 -10.30 3.84
C GLU A 189 -16.65 -8.86 3.33
N ILE A 190 -15.58 -8.29 2.75
CA ILE A 190 -15.66 -7.00 2.07
C ILE A 190 -16.67 -7.06 0.90
N LEU A 191 -16.57 -8.07 0.04
CA LEU A 191 -17.50 -8.23 -1.08
C LEU A 191 -18.94 -8.40 -0.63
N HIS A 192 -19.18 -9.13 0.45
CA HIS A 192 -20.52 -9.37 0.98
C HIS A 192 -21.16 -8.08 1.53
N LYS A 193 -20.40 -7.26 2.26
CA LYS A 193 -20.94 -6.07 2.95
C LYS A 193 -20.77 -4.76 2.19
N ALA A 194 -19.74 -4.67 1.37
CA ALA A 194 -19.36 -3.43 0.67
C ALA A 194 -19.18 -3.61 -0.85
N GLY A 195 -19.43 -4.80 -1.40
CA GLY A 195 -19.21 -5.12 -2.80
C GLY A 195 -20.21 -4.49 -3.78
N PRO A 196 -20.17 -4.90 -5.06
CA PRO A 196 -21.10 -4.43 -6.08
C PRO A 196 -22.55 -4.63 -5.66
N GLY A 197 -23.39 -3.61 -5.88
CA GLY A 197 -24.79 -3.59 -5.45
C GLY A 197 -25.04 -2.96 -4.08
N THR A 198 -24.00 -2.60 -3.34
CA THR A 198 -24.06 -1.77 -2.13
C THR A 198 -23.71 -0.32 -2.44
N ALA A 199 -23.91 0.59 -1.49
CA ALA A 199 -23.51 2.00 -1.64
C ALA A 199 -22.00 2.18 -1.86
N ALA A 200 -21.17 1.30 -1.30
CA ALA A 200 -19.71 1.32 -1.49
C ALA A 200 -19.28 0.85 -2.88
N GLY A 201 -19.99 -0.11 -3.48
CA GLY A 201 -19.68 -0.65 -4.79
C GLY A 201 -18.23 -1.17 -4.92
N ALA A 202 -17.67 -1.72 -3.84
CA ALA A 202 -16.26 -2.03 -3.76
C ALA A 202 -15.84 -3.14 -4.73
N ILE A 203 -14.73 -2.91 -5.42
CA ILE A 203 -13.99 -3.92 -6.17
C ILE A 203 -12.77 -4.31 -5.33
N VAL A 204 -12.55 -5.60 -5.13
CA VAL A 204 -11.49 -6.12 -4.27
C VAL A 204 -10.63 -7.12 -5.03
N PHE A 205 -9.31 -6.98 -4.93
CA PHE A 205 -8.34 -7.92 -5.47
C PHE A 205 -7.10 -7.99 -4.56
N SER A 206 -6.27 -9.01 -4.73
CA SER A 206 -5.00 -9.12 -4.01
C SER A 206 -3.81 -9.15 -4.95
N LEU A 207 -2.68 -8.68 -4.44
CA LEU A 207 -1.39 -8.70 -5.10
C LEU A 207 -0.42 -9.53 -4.26
N PRO A 208 0.38 -10.40 -4.89
CA PRO A 208 1.44 -11.13 -4.19
C PRO A 208 2.51 -10.15 -3.71
N THR A 209 3.19 -10.49 -2.62
CA THR A 209 4.32 -9.70 -2.10
C THR A 209 5.63 -10.49 -2.24
N THR A 210 6.75 -9.79 -2.33
CA THR A 210 8.08 -10.37 -2.21
C THR A 210 8.64 -10.17 -0.81
N GLU A 211 8.28 -9.07 -0.15
CA GLU A 211 8.69 -8.75 1.20
C GLU A 211 7.65 -7.83 1.87
N VAL A 212 7.46 -7.99 3.18
CA VAL A 212 6.61 -7.12 4.01
C VAL A 212 7.31 -6.89 5.34
N ALA A 213 7.31 -5.65 5.83
CA ALA A 213 7.76 -5.32 7.18
C ALA A 213 6.80 -4.32 7.85
N GLY A 214 6.73 -4.35 9.18
CA GLY A 214 5.80 -3.52 9.96
C GLY A 214 4.42 -4.16 10.16
N PHE A 215 4.24 -5.41 9.73
CA PHE A 215 3.00 -6.15 9.93
C PHE A 215 3.14 -7.14 11.08
N GLY A 216 2.48 -6.87 12.18
CA GLY A 216 2.49 -7.74 13.35
C GLY A 216 3.18 -7.13 14.57
N LEU A 217 3.13 -7.87 15.66
CA LEU A 217 3.92 -7.61 16.86
C LEU A 217 5.39 -7.88 16.55
N LEU A 218 6.27 -7.22 17.27
CA LEU A 218 7.72 -7.40 17.19
C LEU A 218 8.08 -8.85 16.85
N GLU A 219 8.77 -9.08 15.74
CA GLU A 219 9.41 -10.35 15.50
C GLU A 219 10.40 -10.54 16.68
N GLU A 220 10.13 -11.50 17.55
CA GLU A 220 11.10 -11.94 18.53
C GLU A 220 12.33 -12.45 17.77
N ASN A 221 13.47 -11.78 17.98
CA ASN A 221 14.78 -12.19 17.43
C ASN A 221 15.23 -13.53 18.00
#